data_637910cf3bfbc3543362b6d369343d10
#
_entry.id   637910cf3bfbc3543362b6d369343d10
#
_cell.length_a   1.000
_cell.length_b   1.000
_cell.length_c   1.000
_cell.angle_alpha   90.00
_cell.angle_beta   90.00
_cell.angle_gamma   90.00
#
_symmetry.space_group_name_H-M   'P 1'
#
loop_
_entity.id
_entity.type
_entity.pdbx_description
1 polymer ?
#
loop_
_entity_poly.entity_id
_entity_poly.type
_entity_poly.pdbx_seq_one_letter_code
_entity_poly.pdbx_strand_id
1 'polypeptide(L)'
;GYYSRNRPKTSGGVGHRALSHFTAQHATEYEDPSRHSPEEYLNKYGLSAYFKDVMTLVLENRPHDPIDFIAEYYRNCAQGSSYLHRSYRYIRLTERNNDVFMDNLYMAYKSLSRRKGSIGATGEEMSKLLALLCHDFPPDVSSNILRRLGKRSADVVTFEEFALATN
;
A
#
# COMPACT_ATOMS: atom_id res chain seq x y z
N GLY A 1 60.49 12.42 -49.49
CA GLY A 1 60.18 13.32 -48.47
C GLY A 1 59.47 12.59 -47.29
N TYR A 2 60.23 12.33 -46.26
CA TYR A 2 59.80 11.68 -45.04
C TYR A 2 59.11 12.73 -44.15
N TYR A 3 57.87 12.51 -43.74
CA TYR A 3 57.26 13.22 -42.63
C TYR A 3 56.95 12.24 -41.47
N SER A 4 57.83 12.33 -40.48
CA SER A 4 57.69 11.75 -39.15
C SER A 4 56.63 12.58 -38.39
N ARG A 5 55.47 11.98 -37.92
CA ARG A 5 54.57 12.62 -37.01
C ARG A 5 54.72 12.03 -35.63
N ASN A 6 55.26 12.85 -34.73
CA ASN A 6 55.27 12.66 -33.29
C ASN A 6 53.87 12.56 -32.76
N ARG A 7 53.54 11.50 -32.01
CA ARG A 7 52.36 11.43 -31.11
C ARG A 7 52.82 11.89 -29.71
N PRO A 8 52.09 12.77 -29.06
CA PRO A 8 52.29 13.03 -27.64
C PRO A 8 51.72 11.88 -26.80
N LYS A 9 52.53 11.40 -25.84
CA LYS A 9 52.12 10.52 -24.75
C LYS A 9 51.34 11.36 -23.75
N THR A 10 50.05 11.11 -23.57
CA THR A 10 49.29 11.56 -22.41
C THR A 10 49.19 10.41 -21.42
N SER A 11 49.95 10.53 -20.36
CA SER A 11 49.78 9.83 -19.09
C SER A 11 48.56 10.42 -18.39
N GLY A 12 47.65 9.58 -17.88
CA GLY A 12 46.49 10.03 -17.12
C GLY A 12 45.60 8.88 -16.75
N GLY A 13 46.14 7.89 -16.06
CA GLY A 13 45.32 6.88 -15.40
C GLY A 13 44.87 7.39 -14.04
N VAL A 14 43.67 7.93 -13.95
CA VAL A 14 42.93 8.10 -12.65
C VAL A 14 41.46 7.95 -12.97
N GLY A 15 40.77 6.96 -12.41
CA GLY A 15 39.31 7.02 -12.41
C GLY A 15 38.53 5.73 -12.68
N HIS A 16 39.13 4.55 -12.67
CA HIS A 16 38.32 3.31 -12.83
C HIS A 16 38.11 2.48 -11.56
N ARG A 17 38.39 3.03 -10.38
CA ARG A 17 38.30 2.26 -9.13
C ARG A 17 37.09 2.63 -8.24
N ALA A 18 36.25 3.58 -8.63
CA ALA A 18 35.14 4.06 -7.82
C ALA A 18 33.75 3.58 -8.29
N LEU A 19 33.62 2.94 -9.45
CA LEU A 19 32.34 2.49 -9.98
C LEU A 19 32.08 0.99 -9.81
N SER A 20 33.06 0.20 -9.38
CA SER A 20 32.90 -1.24 -9.19
C SER A 20 32.33 -1.63 -7.81
N HIS A 21 32.26 -0.72 -6.84
CA HIS A 21 31.72 -1.01 -5.52
C HIS A 21 30.24 -0.65 -5.36
N PHE A 22 29.64 0.08 -6.30
CA PHE A 22 28.21 0.51 -6.18
C PHE A 22 27.23 -0.43 -6.89
N THR A 23 27.70 -1.30 -7.75
CA THR A 23 26.84 -2.23 -8.52
C THR A 23 26.69 -3.61 -7.90
N ALA A 24 27.40 -3.91 -6.81
CA ALA A 24 27.38 -5.26 -6.20
C ALA A 24 26.44 -5.40 -5.00
N GLN A 25 25.77 -4.32 -4.54
CA GLN A 25 24.93 -4.37 -3.33
C GLN A 25 23.41 -4.39 -3.60
N HIS A 26 22.96 -4.41 -4.84
CA HIS A 26 21.54 -4.52 -5.22
C HIS A 26 21.29 -5.55 -6.32
N ALA A 27 22.13 -6.55 -6.48
CA ALA A 27 21.69 -7.79 -7.07
C ALA A 27 20.83 -8.49 -6.00
N THR A 28 19.54 -8.17 -5.94
CA THR A 28 18.55 -9.06 -5.32
C THR A 28 18.75 -10.40 -6.02
N GLU A 29 19.36 -11.36 -5.30
CA GLU A 29 19.48 -12.73 -5.73
C GLU A 29 18.07 -13.17 -6.16
N TYR A 30 17.90 -13.42 -7.46
CA TYR A 30 16.61 -13.88 -7.99
C TYR A 30 16.42 -15.30 -7.50
N GLU A 31 15.85 -15.41 -6.29
CA GLU A 31 15.49 -16.70 -5.72
C GLU A 31 14.40 -17.34 -6.59
N ASP A 32 14.73 -18.47 -7.15
CA ASP A 32 13.80 -19.27 -7.93
C ASP A 32 12.56 -19.61 -7.10
N PRO A 33 11.36 -19.12 -7.48
CA PRO A 33 10.13 -19.39 -6.73
C PRO A 33 9.80 -20.87 -6.58
N SER A 34 10.31 -21.73 -7.46
CA SER A 34 10.07 -23.19 -7.44
C SER A 34 10.77 -23.90 -6.25
N ARG A 35 11.71 -23.23 -5.58
CA ARG A 35 12.43 -23.79 -4.42
C ARG A 35 11.67 -23.67 -3.11
N HIS A 36 10.59 -22.89 -3.06
CA HIS A 36 9.79 -22.71 -1.87
C HIS A 36 8.68 -23.78 -1.81
N SER A 37 8.38 -24.26 -0.62
CA SER A 37 7.13 -24.99 -0.40
C SER A 37 5.93 -24.05 -0.71
N PRO A 38 4.75 -24.58 -1.05
CA PRO A 38 3.57 -23.75 -1.29
C PRO A 38 3.26 -22.80 -0.11
N GLU A 39 3.45 -23.26 1.10
CA GLU A 39 3.20 -22.46 2.32
C GLU A 39 4.25 -21.37 2.50
N GLU A 40 5.52 -21.65 2.27
CA GLU A 40 6.60 -20.65 2.30
C GLU A 40 6.38 -19.58 1.24
N TYR A 41 5.97 -19.97 0.03
CA TYR A 41 5.64 -19.05 -1.04
C TYR A 41 4.50 -18.10 -0.66
N LEU A 42 3.38 -18.64 -0.15
CA LEU A 42 2.24 -17.83 0.30
C LEU A 42 2.64 -16.85 1.41
N ASN A 43 3.45 -17.29 2.36
CA ASN A 43 3.89 -16.47 3.48
C ASN A 43 4.90 -15.38 3.04
N LYS A 44 5.86 -15.74 2.17
CA LYS A 44 6.86 -14.83 1.64
C LYS A 44 6.23 -13.63 0.93
N TYR A 45 5.20 -13.88 0.13
CA TYR A 45 4.47 -12.83 -0.61
C TYR A 45 3.23 -12.30 0.11
N GLY A 46 2.97 -12.76 1.33
CA GLY A 46 1.83 -12.32 2.13
C GLY A 46 0.47 -12.68 1.54
N LEU A 47 0.40 -13.65 0.60
CA LEU A 47 -0.80 -13.97 -0.16
C LEU A 47 -1.92 -14.53 0.71
N SER A 48 -1.58 -15.24 1.79
CA SER A 48 -2.57 -15.79 2.74
C SER A 48 -3.49 -14.71 3.33
N ALA A 49 -2.97 -13.49 3.57
CA ALA A 49 -3.76 -12.38 4.07
C ALA A 49 -4.76 -11.87 3.01
N TYR A 50 -4.34 -11.80 1.74
CA TYR A 50 -5.22 -11.37 0.64
C TYR A 50 -6.34 -12.39 0.38
N PHE A 51 -6.02 -13.68 0.37
CA PHE A 51 -7.03 -14.73 0.22
C PHE A 51 -8.04 -14.71 1.35
N LYS A 52 -7.59 -14.56 2.59
CA LYS A 52 -8.48 -14.46 3.75
C LYS A 52 -9.38 -13.22 3.64
N ASP A 53 -8.81 -12.06 3.30
CA ASP A 53 -9.56 -10.81 3.21
C ASP A 53 -10.64 -10.89 2.11
N VAL A 54 -10.29 -11.37 0.91
CA VAL A 54 -11.26 -11.45 -0.20
C VAL A 54 -12.38 -12.44 0.09
N MET A 55 -12.06 -13.59 0.68
CA MET A 55 -13.07 -14.58 1.05
C MET A 55 -14.01 -14.04 2.13
N THR A 56 -13.48 -13.35 3.14
CA THR A 56 -14.29 -12.68 4.15
C THR A 56 -15.24 -11.67 3.49
N LEU A 57 -14.74 -10.79 2.65
CA LEU A 57 -15.55 -9.77 1.97
C LEU A 57 -16.63 -10.37 1.05
N VAL A 58 -16.32 -11.44 0.32
CA VAL A 58 -17.30 -12.14 -0.53
C VAL A 58 -18.41 -12.76 0.31
N LEU A 59 -18.06 -13.45 1.40
CA LEU A 59 -19.04 -14.12 2.27
C LEU A 59 -19.95 -13.14 3.02
N GLU A 60 -19.41 -11.99 3.41
CA GLU A 60 -20.15 -10.95 4.12
C GLU A 60 -21.03 -10.13 3.19
N ASN A 61 -20.50 -9.68 2.05
CA ASN A 61 -21.24 -8.81 1.11
C ASN A 61 -22.20 -9.59 0.19
N ARG A 62 -21.94 -10.88 -0.03
CA ARG A 62 -22.71 -11.76 -0.94
C ARG A 62 -23.01 -11.09 -2.30
N PRO A 63 -22.00 -10.62 -3.02
CA PRO A 63 -22.18 -9.88 -4.26
C PRO A 63 -22.94 -10.73 -5.29
N HIS A 64 -23.70 -10.09 -6.17
CA HIS A 64 -24.43 -10.77 -7.25
C HIS A 64 -23.47 -11.50 -8.22
N ASP A 65 -22.31 -10.86 -8.51
CA ASP A 65 -21.22 -11.47 -9.28
C ASP A 65 -19.97 -11.61 -8.40
N PRO A 66 -19.78 -12.74 -7.72
CA PRO A 66 -18.64 -12.95 -6.84
C PRO A 66 -17.30 -13.01 -7.57
N ILE A 67 -17.27 -13.41 -8.85
CA ILE A 67 -16.02 -13.50 -9.61
C ILE A 67 -15.53 -12.11 -10.00
N ASP A 68 -16.42 -11.24 -10.48
CA ASP A 68 -16.05 -9.85 -10.78
C ASP A 68 -15.63 -9.10 -9.51
N PHE A 69 -16.32 -9.33 -8.40
CA PHE A 69 -15.95 -8.78 -7.09
C PHE A 69 -14.53 -9.18 -6.67
N ILE A 70 -14.17 -10.47 -6.81
CA ILE A 70 -12.82 -10.97 -6.53
C ILE A 70 -11.80 -10.32 -7.47
N ALA A 71 -12.13 -10.20 -8.75
CA ALA A 71 -11.25 -9.55 -9.73
C ALA A 71 -11.04 -8.06 -9.39
N GLU A 72 -12.07 -7.34 -8.97
CA GLU A 72 -11.97 -5.95 -8.51
C GLU A 72 -11.12 -5.85 -7.25
N TYR A 73 -11.31 -6.75 -6.28
CA TYR A 73 -10.48 -6.79 -5.08
C TYR A 73 -8.99 -6.90 -5.44
N TYR A 74 -8.61 -7.82 -6.33
CA TYR A 74 -7.20 -7.99 -6.71
C TYR A 74 -6.67 -6.87 -7.60
N ARG A 75 -7.49 -6.25 -8.44
CA ARG A 75 -7.12 -5.01 -9.15
C ARG A 75 -6.75 -3.90 -8.16
N ASN A 76 -7.53 -3.72 -7.10
CA ASN A 76 -7.23 -2.77 -6.03
C ASN A 76 -5.97 -3.16 -5.22
N CYS A 77 -5.71 -4.46 -5.03
CA CYS A 77 -4.47 -4.92 -4.39
C CYS A 77 -3.22 -4.58 -5.22
N ALA A 78 -3.30 -4.66 -6.54
CA ALA A 78 -2.20 -4.32 -7.45
C ALA A 78 -1.84 -2.82 -7.42
N GLN A 79 -2.79 -1.94 -7.07
CA GLN A 79 -2.54 -0.51 -6.92
C GLN A 79 -1.77 -0.17 -5.64
N GLY A 80 -1.84 -1.02 -4.62
CA GLY A 80 -1.08 -0.84 -3.38
C GLY A 80 -1.39 -1.90 -2.33
N SER A 81 -0.33 -2.44 -1.74
CA SER A 81 -0.40 -3.51 -0.74
C SER A 81 -0.28 -3.00 0.71
N SER A 82 -0.19 -1.68 0.92
CA SER A 82 -0.04 -1.12 2.26
C SER A 82 -1.28 -1.32 3.13
N TYR A 83 -1.10 -1.21 4.45
CA TYR A 83 -2.21 -1.22 5.41
C TYR A 83 -3.30 -0.17 5.09
N LEU A 84 -2.92 0.96 4.50
CA LEU A 84 -3.81 2.01 4.04
C LEU A 84 -4.75 1.51 2.92
N HIS A 85 -4.19 0.83 1.90
CA HIS A 85 -4.98 0.27 0.81
C HIS A 85 -5.86 -0.89 1.29
N ARG A 86 -5.41 -1.64 2.31
CA ARG A 86 -6.24 -2.66 2.95
C ARG A 86 -7.48 -2.02 3.61
N SER A 87 -7.30 -0.95 4.36
CA SER A 87 -8.41 -0.19 4.97
C SER A 87 -9.35 0.37 3.91
N TYR A 88 -8.80 0.95 2.83
CA TYR A 88 -9.57 1.45 1.69
C TYR A 88 -10.46 0.35 1.08
N ARG A 89 -9.93 -0.87 0.86
CA ARG A 89 -10.70 -1.98 0.29
C ARG A 89 -11.86 -2.41 1.17
N TYR A 90 -11.66 -2.53 2.48
CA TYR A 90 -12.74 -2.87 3.42
C TYR A 90 -13.91 -1.88 3.34
N ILE A 91 -13.62 -0.59 3.18
CA ILE A 91 -14.66 0.44 3.08
C ILE A 91 -15.27 0.47 1.67
N ARG A 92 -14.44 0.47 0.63
CA ARG A 92 -14.86 0.69 -0.76
C ARG A 92 -15.68 -0.47 -1.34
N LEU A 93 -15.33 -1.70 -0.96
CA LEU A 93 -15.97 -2.92 -1.48
C LEU A 93 -17.17 -3.37 -0.66
N THR A 94 -17.53 -2.68 0.42
CA THR A 94 -18.70 -2.99 1.22
C THR A 94 -19.78 -1.93 0.98
N GLU A 95 -20.98 -2.35 0.65
CA GLU A 95 -22.13 -1.45 0.50
C GLU A 95 -22.53 -0.86 1.86
N ARG A 96 -22.79 0.46 1.90
CA ARG A 96 -23.10 1.17 3.14
C ARG A 96 -24.40 0.72 3.82
N ASN A 97 -25.34 0.22 3.04
CA ASN A 97 -26.61 -0.33 3.50
C ASN A 97 -26.54 -1.81 3.91
N ASN A 98 -25.36 -2.43 3.82
CA ASN A 98 -25.16 -3.81 4.25
C ASN A 98 -24.95 -3.86 5.77
N ASP A 99 -25.60 -4.83 6.45
CA ASP A 99 -25.52 -5.01 7.91
C ASP A 99 -24.08 -5.20 8.40
N VAL A 100 -23.20 -5.76 7.54
CA VAL A 100 -21.79 -5.97 7.86
C VAL A 100 -20.89 -4.75 7.61
N PHE A 101 -21.45 -3.62 7.16
CA PHE A 101 -20.66 -2.42 6.86
C PHE A 101 -19.87 -1.94 8.10
N MET A 102 -20.52 -1.93 9.27
CA MET A 102 -19.85 -1.49 10.51
C MET A 102 -18.73 -2.43 10.93
N ASP A 103 -18.88 -3.74 10.71
CA ASP A 103 -17.82 -4.72 11.00
C ASP A 103 -16.61 -4.52 10.07
N ASN A 104 -16.86 -4.30 8.78
CA ASN A 104 -15.82 -4.01 7.81
C ASN A 104 -15.16 -2.65 8.04
N LEU A 105 -15.92 -1.66 8.49
CA LEU A 105 -15.42 -0.36 8.91
C LEU A 105 -14.46 -0.50 10.12
N TYR A 106 -14.83 -1.35 11.09
CA TYR A 106 -13.97 -1.67 12.22
C TYR A 106 -12.69 -2.41 11.79
N MET A 107 -12.78 -3.33 10.83
CA MET A 107 -11.61 -4.01 10.26
C MET A 107 -10.69 -3.03 9.51
N ALA A 108 -11.27 -2.06 8.80
CA ALA A 108 -10.52 -0.98 8.16
C ALA A 108 -9.76 -0.15 9.19
N TYR A 109 -10.43 0.28 10.26
CA TYR A 109 -9.82 1.01 11.37
C TYR A 109 -8.69 0.22 12.04
N LYS A 110 -8.93 -1.06 12.36
CA LYS A 110 -7.87 -1.96 12.90
C LYS A 110 -6.67 -2.10 11.99
N SER A 111 -6.86 -2.06 10.68
CA SER A 111 -5.77 -2.13 9.71
C SER A 111 -4.88 -0.88 9.75
N LEU A 112 -5.46 0.30 9.96
CA LEU A 112 -4.69 1.54 10.18
C LEU A 112 -3.95 1.53 11.51
N SER A 113 -4.57 1.02 12.56
CA SER A 113 -4.05 1.02 13.94
C SER A 113 -2.92 0.00 14.17
N ARG A 114 -2.54 -0.81 13.19
CA ARG A 114 -1.55 -1.90 13.34
C ARG A 114 -0.09 -1.47 13.37
N ARG A 115 0.21 -0.18 13.28
CA ARG A 115 1.59 0.29 13.38
C ARG A 115 2.13 -0.01 14.77
N LYS A 116 3.33 -0.64 14.87
CA LYS A 116 3.97 -0.96 16.16
C LYS A 116 4.01 0.28 17.08
N GLY A 117 3.32 0.18 18.23
CA GLY A 117 3.35 1.20 19.27
C GLY A 117 2.26 2.29 19.16
N SER A 118 1.34 2.24 18.19
CA SER A 118 0.24 3.21 18.11
C SER A 118 -1.06 2.61 18.69
N ILE A 119 -1.68 3.37 19.59
CA ILE A 119 -2.99 3.06 20.13
C ILE A 119 -4.03 3.79 19.25
N GLY A 120 -4.43 3.20 18.14
CA GLY A 120 -5.41 3.79 17.22
C GLY A 120 -4.79 4.35 15.93
N ALA A 121 -5.65 4.80 15.02
CA ALA A 121 -5.27 5.47 13.78
C ALA A 121 -4.88 6.94 14.09
N THR A 122 -3.94 7.51 13.33
CA THR A 122 -3.57 8.91 13.44
C THR A 122 -4.35 9.79 12.47
N GLY A 123 -4.41 11.10 12.74
CA GLY A 123 -5.01 12.06 11.82
C GLY A 123 -4.33 12.06 10.44
N GLU A 124 -3.02 11.80 10.38
CA GLU A 124 -2.29 11.65 9.10
C GLU A 124 -2.75 10.43 8.31
N GLU A 125 -2.88 9.28 8.97
CA GLU A 125 -3.36 8.05 8.33
C GLU A 125 -4.81 8.20 7.86
N MET A 126 -5.64 8.86 8.69
CA MET A 126 -7.02 9.19 8.33
C MET A 126 -7.06 10.14 7.12
N SER A 127 -6.22 11.15 7.07
CA SER A 127 -6.10 12.08 5.93
C SER A 127 -5.77 11.34 4.63
N LYS A 128 -4.79 10.44 4.68
CA LYS A 128 -4.39 9.64 3.51
C LYS A 128 -5.51 8.71 3.06
N LEU A 129 -6.24 8.09 4.00
CA LEU A 129 -7.37 7.24 3.67
C LEU A 129 -8.53 8.03 3.04
N LEU A 130 -8.87 9.18 3.62
CA LEU A 130 -9.90 10.07 3.06
C LEU A 130 -9.54 10.57 1.67
N ALA A 131 -8.26 10.87 1.41
CA ALA A 131 -7.80 11.23 0.07
C ALA A 131 -8.01 10.11 -0.96
N LEU A 132 -7.86 8.84 -0.55
CA LEU A 132 -8.18 7.68 -1.40
C LEU A 132 -9.69 7.50 -1.59
N LEU A 133 -10.48 7.62 -0.53
CA LEU A 133 -11.93 7.46 -0.59
C LEU A 133 -12.61 8.58 -1.37
N CYS A 134 -12.06 9.78 -1.32
CA CYS A 134 -12.59 10.99 -1.92
C CYS A 134 -11.83 11.40 -3.20
N HIS A 135 -11.11 10.48 -3.87
CA HIS A 135 -10.30 10.83 -5.03
C HIS A 135 -11.12 11.42 -6.20
N ASP A 136 -12.40 11.07 -6.29
CA ASP A 136 -13.35 11.59 -7.30
C ASP A 136 -14.00 12.92 -6.88
N PHE A 137 -13.73 13.42 -5.68
CA PHE A 137 -14.29 14.66 -5.16
C PHE A 137 -13.27 15.82 -5.24
N PRO A 138 -13.71 17.07 -5.14
CA PRO A 138 -12.80 18.20 -5.02
C PRO A 138 -11.81 18.02 -3.85
N PRO A 139 -10.53 18.45 -4.02
CA PRO A 139 -9.45 18.13 -3.06
C PRO A 139 -9.64 18.73 -1.66
N ASP A 140 -10.53 19.69 -1.51
CA ASP A 140 -10.86 20.30 -0.22
C ASP A 140 -11.83 19.45 0.64
N VAL A 141 -12.52 18.46 0.05
CA VAL A 141 -13.50 17.63 0.78
C VAL A 141 -12.84 16.87 1.92
N SER A 142 -11.76 16.13 1.66
CA SER A 142 -11.05 15.37 2.69
C SER A 142 -10.49 16.28 3.80
N SER A 143 -9.95 17.44 3.43
CA SER A 143 -9.43 18.43 4.37
C SER A 143 -10.54 19.03 5.24
N ASN A 144 -11.72 19.28 4.68
CA ASN A 144 -12.88 19.77 5.41
C ASN A 144 -13.40 18.77 6.43
N ILE A 145 -13.41 17.47 6.10
CA ILE A 145 -13.81 16.41 7.03
C ILE A 145 -12.87 16.41 8.25
N LEU A 146 -11.56 16.38 8.03
CA LEU A 146 -10.58 16.40 9.13
C LEU A 146 -10.67 17.65 10.00
N ARG A 147 -10.87 18.82 9.37
CA ARG A 147 -11.06 20.06 10.10
C ARG A 147 -12.31 20.03 10.99
N ARG A 148 -13.41 19.42 10.52
CA ARG A 148 -14.63 19.24 11.32
C ARG A 148 -14.44 18.30 12.51
N LEU A 149 -13.58 17.28 12.36
CA LEU A 149 -13.19 16.41 13.48
C LEU A 149 -12.25 17.07 14.48
N GLY A 150 -11.70 18.25 14.18
CA GLY A 150 -10.76 18.97 15.05
C GLY A 150 -9.43 18.23 15.26
N LYS A 151 -9.05 17.31 14.37
CA LYS A 151 -7.86 16.46 14.50
C LYS A 151 -6.68 17.02 13.71
N ARG A 152 -5.51 16.98 14.36
CA ARG A 152 -4.20 17.25 13.73
C ARG A 152 -3.58 15.94 13.26
N SER A 153 -2.54 16.02 12.45
CA SER A 153 -1.85 14.84 11.88
C SER A 153 -1.37 13.84 12.93
N ALA A 154 -0.91 14.30 14.09
CA ALA A 154 -0.40 13.45 15.17
C ALA A 154 -1.46 12.97 16.17
N ASP A 155 -2.67 13.54 16.12
CA ASP A 155 -3.73 13.20 17.08
C ASP A 155 -4.27 11.80 16.79
N VAL A 156 -4.63 11.09 17.86
CA VAL A 156 -5.28 9.78 17.74
C VAL A 156 -6.75 10.01 17.36
N VAL A 157 -7.19 9.27 16.34
CA VAL A 157 -8.59 9.22 15.89
C VAL A 157 -9.22 7.99 16.52
N THR A 158 -10.33 8.17 17.25
CA THR A 158 -11.10 7.03 17.81
C THR A 158 -11.91 6.33 16.72
N PHE A 159 -12.44 5.15 17.03
CA PHE A 159 -13.28 4.43 16.06
C PHE A 159 -14.57 5.20 15.75
N GLU A 160 -15.17 5.84 16.73
CA GLU A 160 -16.39 6.65 16.55
C GLU A 160 -16.14 7.83 15.59
N GLU A 161 -15.04 8.54 15.78
CA GLU A 161 -14.62 9.64 14.90
C GLU A 161 -14.29 9.15 13.48
N PHE A 162 -13.64 7.99 13.40
CA PHE A 162 -13.35 7.32 12.12
C PHE A 162 -14.64 6.95 11.39
N ALA A 163 -15.59 6.33 12.09
CA ALA A 163 -16.88 5.95 11.54
C ALA A 163 -17.69 7.17 11.08
N LEU A 164 -17.69 8.25 11.85
CA LEU A 164 -18.36 9.49 11.49
C LEU A 164 -17.79 10.14 10.23
N ALA A 165 -16.47 10.01 10.01
CA ALA A 165 -15.80 10.62 8.86
C ALA A 165 -15.91 9.81 7.57
N THR A 166 -16.17 8.51 7.68
CA THR A 166 -16.20 7.57 6.54
C THR A 166 -17.60 7.13 6.15
N ASN A 167 -18.60 7.36 6.99
CA ASN A 167 -20.00 7.04 6.74
C ASN A 167 -20.75 8.25 6.18
#